data_9f4f8a4582eca446fa557b86583b32ca
#
_entry.id   9f4f8a4582eca446fa557b86583b32ca
#
_cell.length_a   1.000
_cell.length_b   1.000
_cell.length_c   1.000
_cell.angle_alpha   90.00
_cell.angle_beta   90.00
_cell.angle_gamma   90.00
#
_symmetry.space_group_name_H-M   'P 1'
#
loop_
_entity.id
_entity.type
_entity.pdbx_description
1 polymer ?
#
loop_
_entity_poly.entity_id
_entity_poly.type
_entity_poly.pdbx_seq_one_letter_code
_entity_poly.pdbx_strand_id
1 'polypeptide(L)'
;MARFKNTDKEMSFLDHLEDLRWHLIRSFLSVIVLASIAFLAKDFIFNVLIFGPKHSDFPTYKILCEIAQFIGFKDSFCFTELPFRIQSRTMGGQFSAHVWTSITAGFIIAFPYILYEMWKFISPGLKVKERSSAKGFILIASLLFFIGVLFGYYVVTPLSINFLGTYQVSGEVHNDFDLSSYISLVRASVIASGLIFELPILIYILTKIGVVSPEILKKYRKISLVIVLILSAIITPPDIASQVIVSVPIIVLYEISIYISKAVIRKQKRLLKKQAKNK
;
A
#
# COMPACT_ATOMS: atom_id res chain seq x y z
N MET A 1 -13.18 -50.88 -9.84
CA MET A 1 -12.00 -50.20 -10.47
C MET A 1 -12.45 -48.83 -10.96
N ALA A 2 -12.29 -47.79 -10.11
CA ALA A 2 -12.64 -46.43 -10.46
C ALA A 2 -11.41 -45.74 -11.10
N ARG A 3 -11.55 -45.42 -12.35
CA ARG A 3 -10.54 -44.78 -13.20
C ARG A 3 -10.39 -43.34 -12.79
N PHE A 4 -9.34 -43.01 -12.03
CA PHE A 4 -8.93 -41.64 -11.78
C PHE A 4 -8.59 -40.98 -13.13
N LYS A 5 -9.48 -40.13 -13.60
CA LYS A 5 -9.28 -39.27 -14.77
C LYS A 5 -8.34 -38.15 -14.34
N ASN A 6 -7.03 -38.32 -14.56
CA ASN A 6 -6.04 -37.26 -14.47
C ASN A 6 -6.29 -36.33 -15.68
N THR A 7 -7.06 -35.27 -15.46
CA THR A 7 -7.21 -34.19 -16.43
C THR A 7 -6.31 -33.04 -16.02
N ASP A 8 -5.00 -33.17 -16.26
CA ASP A 8 -4.14 -32.02 -16.54
C ASP A 8 -4.54 -31.49 -17.92
N LYS A 9 -5.68 -30.80 -18.00
CA LYS A 9 -6.02 -30.01 -19.18
C LYS A 9 -5.02 -28.86 -19.23
N GLU A 10 -4.09 -28.92 -20.18
CA GLU A 10 -3.35 -27.74 -20.61
C GLU A 10 -4.39 -26.70 -21.03
N MET A 11 -4.60 -25.67 -20.21
CA MET A 11 -5.54 -24.59 -20.53
C MET A 11 -5.03 -23.90 -21.79
N SER A 12 -5.91 -23.74 -22.78
CA SER A 12 -5.64 -22.87 -23.92
C SER A 12 -5.39 -21.44 -23.44
N PHE A 13 -4.56 -20.69 -24.14
CA PHE A 13 -4.33 -19.27 -23.84
C PHE A 13 -5.65 -18.48 -23.76
N LEU A 14 -6.63 -18.81 -24.60
CA LEU A 14 -7.96 -18.18 -24.60
C LEU A 14 -8.75 -18.52 -23.34
N ASP A 15 -8.72 -19.78 -22.87
CA ASP A 15 -9.38 -20.21 -21.63
C ASP A 15 -8.79 -19.48 -20.42
N HIS A 16 -7.47 -19.26 -20.43
CA HIS A 16 -6.79 -18.51 -19.36
C HIS A 16 -7.18 -17.02 -19.35
N LEU A 17 -7.38 -16.40 -20.51
CA LEU A 17 -7.91 -15.02 -20.61
C LEU A 17 -9.36 -14.92 -20.14
N GLU A 18 -10.18 -15.93 -20.41
CA GLU A 18 -11.57 -15.98 -19.94
C GLU A 18 -11.63 -16.11 -18.41
N ASP A 19 -10.79 -16.94 -17.81
CA ASP A 19 -10.64 -17.05 -16.35
C ASP A 19 -10.21 -15.71 -15.72
N LEU A 20 -9.23 -15.02 -16.33
CA LEU A 20 -8.80 -13.69 -15.89
C LEU A 20 -9.96 -12.70 -15.85
N ARG A 21 -10.78 -12.68 -16.91
CA ARG A 21 -11.95 -11.80 -16.99
C ARG A 21 -12.90 -12.01 -15.80
N TRP A 22 -13.21 -13.28 -15.48
CA TRP A 22 -14.12 -13.59 -14.37
C TRP A 22 -13.53 -13.22 -12.98
N HIS A 23 -12.23 -13.42 -12.78
CA HIS A 23 -11.55 -12.99 -11.55
C HIS A 23 -11.55 -11.46 -11.40
N LEU A 24 -11.32 -10.71 -12.50
CA LEU A 24 -11.41 -9.25 -12.51
C LEU A 24 -12.81 -8.75 -12.21
N ILE A 25 -13.85 -9.33 -12.84
CA ILE A 25 -15.24 -8.97 -12.60
C ILE A 25 -15.62 -9.17 -11.13
N ARG A 26 -15.26 -10.29 -10.51
CA ARG A 26 -15.54 -10.57 -9.09
C ARG A 26 -14.80 -9.58 -8.18
N SER A 27 -13.54 -9.29 -8.46
CA SER A 27 -12.76 -8.30 -7.72
C SER A 27 -13.38 -6.90 -7.81
N PHE A 28 -13.76 -6.47 -9.01
CA PHE A 28 -14.43 -5.19 -9.23
C PHE A 28 -15.79 -5.11 -8.53
N LEU A 29 -16.59 -6.16 -8.62
CA LEU A 29 -17.90 -6.23 -7.94
C LEU A 29 -17.74 -6.12 -6.41
N SER A 30 -16.72 -6.77 -5.83
CA SER A 30 -16.43 -6.66 -4.40
C SER A 30 -16.10 -5.23 -3.98
N VAL A 31 -15.34 -4.50 -4.80
CA VAL A 31 -15.04 -3.08 -4.57
C VAL A 31 -16.32 -2.25 -4.61
N ILE A 32 -17.20 -2.46 -5.60
CA ILE A 32 -18.46 -1.72 -5.73
C ILE A 32 -19.35 -1.95 -4.51
N VAL A 33 -19.53 -3.20 -4.07
CA VAL A 33 -20.36 -3.52 -2.90
C VAL A 33 -19.83 -2.83 -1.65
N LEU A 34 -18.53 -2.93 -1.39
CA LEU A 34 -17.92 -2.32 -0.22
C LEU A 34 -17.86 -0.78 -0.32
N ALA A 35 -17.68 -0.23 -1.53
CA ALA A 35 -17.80 1.21 -1.77
C ALA A 35 -19.22 1.72 -1.50
N SER A 36 -20.25 0.95 -1.83
CA SER A 36 -21.64 1.31 -1.53
C SER A 36 -21.90 1.33 -0.02
N ILE A 37 -21.34 0.39 0.73
CA ILE A 37 -21.40 0.39 2.20
C ILE A 37 -20.66 1.60 2.78
N ALA A 38 -19.46 1.88 2.27
CA ALA A 38 -18.67 3.05 2.66
C ALA A 38 -19.41 4.36 2.34
N PHE A 39 -20.11 4.43 1.21
CA PHE A 39 -20.92 5.59 0.83
C PHE A 39 -22.02 5.90 1.85
N LEU A 40 -22.67 4.88 2.41
CA LEU A 40 -23.67 5.06 3.47
C LEU A 40 -23.06 5.50 4.81
N ALA A 41 -21.78 5.17 5.05
CA ALA A 41 -21.05 5.52 6.29
C ALA A 41 -20.32 6.89 6.20
N LYS A 42 -20.86 7.85 5.45
CA LYS A 42 -20.21 9.14 5.15
C LYS A 42 -19.71 9.89 6.37
N ASP A 43 -20.51 9.96 7.43
CA ASP A 43 -20.22 10.76 8.62
C ASP A 43 -18.98 10.24 9.35
N PHE A 44 -18.84 8.92 9.48
CA PHE A 44 -17.64 8.32 10.04
C PHE A 44 -16.42 8.54 9.14
N ILE A 45 -16.56 8.30 7.83
CA ILE A 45 -15.46 8.41 6.89
C ILE A 45 -14.95 9.86 6.80
N PHE A 46 -15.82 10.85 6.73
CA PHE A 46 -15.38 12.23 6.57
C PHE A 46 -14.97 12.85 7.90
N ASN A 47 -15.81 12.77 8.93
CA ASN A 47 -15.55 13.47 10.18
C ASN A 47 -14.43 12.83 11.00
N VAL A 48 -14.27 11.51 10.95
CA VAL A 48 -13.25 10.81 11.74
C VAL A 48 -12.00 10.52 10.91
N LEU A 49 -12.14 9.91 9.72
CA LEU A 49 -10.98 9.46 8.96
C LEU A 49 -10.40 10.58 8.08
N ILE A 50 -11.20 11.25 7.24
CA ILE A 50 -10.65 12.22 6.28
C ILE A 50 -10.20 13.50 6.98
N PHE A 51 -11.03 14.06 7.87
CA PHE A 51 -10.70 15.30 8.57
C PHE A 51 -9.92 15.10 9.88
N GLY A 52 -9.76 13.85 10.36
CA GLY A 52 -8.93 13.54 11.53
C GLY A 52 -7.55 14.18 11.47
N PRO A 53 -6.75 13.98 10.40
CA PRO A 53 -5.41 14.55 10.28
C PRO A 53 -5.33 16.08 10.19
N LYS A 54 -6.46 16.77 10.07
CA LYS A 54 -6.54 18.24 10.13
C LYS A 54 -6.49 18.76 11.57
N HIS A 55 -6.86 17.94 12.55
CA HIS A 55 -6.93 18.37 13.95
C HIS A 55 -5.55 18.24 14.61
N SER A 56 -5.17 19.24 15.41
CA SER A 56 -3.89 19.27 16.12
C SER A 56 -3.74 18.18 17.18
N ASP A 57 -4.87 17.61 17.65
CA ASP A 57 -4.90 16.50 18.60
C ASP A 57 -4.65 15.12 17.95
N PHE A 58 -4.44 15.08 16.64
CA PHE A 58 -4.15 13.84 15.92
C PHE A 58 -2.90 13.14 16.48
N PRO A 59 -2.93 11.81 16.68
CA PRO A 59 -1.88 11.08 17.41
C PRO A 59 -0.46 11.34 16.91
N THR A 60 -0.28 11.50 15.63
CA THR A 60 1.05 11.72 15.02
C THR A 60 1.66 13.04 15.45
N TYR A 61 0.89 14.13 15.55
CA TYR A 61 1.42 15.42 15.97
C TYR A 61 1.85 15.39 17.43
N LYS A 62 1.10 14.70 18.30
CA LYS A 62 1.48 14.50 19.70
C LYS A 62 2.80 13.74 19.83
N ILE A 63 2.91 12.61 19.13
CA ILE A 63 4.14 11.79 19.13
C ILE A 63 5.34 12.57 18.58
N LEU A 64 5.17 13.31 17.49
CA LEU A 64 6.24 14.11 16.91
C LEU A 64 6.68 15.24 17.86
N CYS A 65 5.72 15.88 18.54
CA CYS A 65 6.01 16.90 19.54
C CYS A 65 6.82 16.33 20.72
N GLU A 66 6.40 15.19 21.29
CA GLU A 66 7.11 14.50 22.36
C GLU A 66 8.54 14.10 21.96
N ILE A 67 8.70 13.54 20.75
CA ILE A 67 10.02 13.17 20.22
C ILE A 67 10.90 14.41 20.03
N ALA A 68 10.36 15.48 19.47
CA ALA A 68 11.10 16.73 19.26
C ALA A 68 11.58 17.35 20.57
N GLN A 69 10.74 17.35 21.59
CA GLN A 69 11.08 17.82 22.94
C GLN A 69 12.17 16.95 23.58
N PHE A 70 12.08 15.62 23.42
CA PHE A 70 13.08 14.68 23.94
C PHE A 70 14.48 14.88 23.31
N ILE A 71 14.52 15.21 22.01
CA ILE A 71 15.79 15.41 21.25
C ILE A 71 16.32 16.84 21.44
N GLY A 72 15.55 17.75 22.10
CA GLY A 72 15.95 19.13 22.35
C GLY A 72 15.59 20.13 21.25
N PHE A 73 14.82 19.70 20.25
CA PHE A 73 14.20 20.59 19.25
C PHE A 73 12.90 21.17 19.87
N LYS A 74 13.04 22.24 20.62
CA LYS A 74 11.89 22.93 21.23
C LYS A 74 10.94 23.40 20.12
N ASP A 75 9.68 23.01 20.23
CA ASP A 75 8.49 23.51 19.50
C ASP A 75 8.43 23.34 17.98
N SER A 76 9.44 22.76 17.33
CA SER A 76 9.48 22.65 15.86
C SER A 76 8.39 21.75 15.25
N PHE A 77 7.79 20.85 16.04
CA PHE A 77 6.73 19.92 15.61
C PHE A 77 5.50 19.93 16.53
N CYS A 78 5.42 20.93 17.44
CA CYS A 78 4.30 21.10 18.36
C CYS A 78 3.30 22.09 17.78
N PHE A 79 2.28 21.60 17.09
CA PHE A 79 1.25 22.42 16.44
C PHE A 79 0.04 22.57 17.34
N THR A 80 -0.36 23.80 17.62
CA THR A 80 -1.61 24.10 18.34
C THR A 80 -2.79 24.16 17.38
N GLU A 81 -2.61 24.72 16.19
CA GLU A 81 -3.62 24.78 15.13
C GLU A 81 -2.95 24.75 13.75
N LEU A 82 -3.62 24.17 12.76
CA LEU A 82 -3.19 24.23 11.38
C LEU A 82 -3.84 25.44 10.69
N PRO A 83 -3.04 26.42 10.21
CA PRO A 83 -3.53 27.73 9.75
C PRO A 83 -4.09 27.68 8.34
N PHE A 84 -5.00 26.75 8.03
CA PHE A 84 -5.63 26.67 6.71
C PHE A 84 -7.12 26.31 6.79
N ARG A 85 -7.87 26.70 5.77
CA ARG A 85 -9.29 26.35 5.60
C ARG A 85 -9.47 25.42 4.42
N ILE A 86 -10.48 24.54 4.52
CA ILE A 86 -10.88 23.66 3.41
C ILE A 86 -12.23 24.17 2.89
N GLN A 87 -12.33 24.39 1.59
CA GLN A 87 -13.53 24.87 0.94
C GLN A 87 -13.82 24.09 -0.34
N SER A 88 -15.09 23.96 -0.67
CA SER A 88 -15.51 23.37 -1.96
C SER A 88 -15.78 24.49 -2.93
N ARG A 89 -14.98 24.60 -3.98
CA ARG A 89 -15.10 25.67 -4.98
C ARG A 89 -15.99 25.30 -6.17
N THR A 90 -16.36 24.03 -6.29
CA THR A 90 -17.19 23.52 -7.37
C THR A 90 -18.51 23.01 -6.83
N MET A 91 -19.62 23.20 -7.56
CA MET A 91 -20.96 22.76 -7.12
C MET A 91 -21.02 21.25 -6.86
N GLY A 92 -20.40 20.45 -7.72
CA GLY A 92 -20.35 18.98 -7.58
C GLY A 92 -19.19 18.48 -6.72
N GLY A 93 -18.34 19.35 -6.17
CA GLY A 93 -17.08 18.97 -5.51
C GLY A 93 -17.27 18.03 -4.31
N GLN A 94 -18.22 18.32 -3.45
CA GLN A 94 -18.52 17.49 -2.28
C GLN A 94 -19.06 16.11 -2.67
N PHE A 95 -19.95 16.06 -3.67
CA PHE A 95 -20.49 14.78 -4.14
C PHE A 95 -19.41 13.92 -4.81
N SER A 96 -18.61 14.52 -5.71
CA SER A 96 -17.49 13.83 -6.34
C SER A 96 -16.48 13.33 -5.31
N ALA A 97 -16.14 14.15 -4.33
CA ALA A 97 -15.28 13.79 -3.22
C ALA A 97 -15.82 12.57 -2.43
N HIS A 98 -17.14 12.57 -2.17
CA HIS A 98 -17.81 11.47 -1.49
C HIS A 98 -17.73 10.16 -2.29
N VAL A 99 -18.06 10.18 -3.58
CA VAL A 99 -17.98 9.00 -4.47
C VAL A 99 -16.57 8.43 -4.50
N TRP A 100 -15.58 9.26 -4.78
CA TRP A 100 -14.19 8.80 -4.89
C TRP A 100 -13.60 8.29 -3.57
N THR A 101 -13.97 8.90 -2.45
CA THR A 101 -13.56 8.43 -1.11
C THR A 101 -14.19 7.09 -0.80
N SER A 102 -15.47 6.91 -1.12
CA SER A 102 -16.16 5.64 -0.93
C SER A 102 -15.57 4.51 -1.78
N ILE A 103 -15.21 4.79 -3.04
CA ILE A 103 -14.52 3.83 -3.91
C ILE A 103 -13.15 3.46 -3.31
N THR A 104 -12.41 4.43 -2.80
CA THR A 104 -11.11 4.20 -2.15
C THR A 104 -11.23 3.33 -0.91
N ALA A 105 -12.19 3.65 -0.04
CA ALA A 105 -12.47 2.84 1.16
C ALA A 105 -12.90 1.42 0.79
N GLY A 106 -13.79 1.29 -0.21
CA GLY A 106 -14.20 0.01 -0.76
C GLY A 106 -13.02 -0.81 -1.30
N PHE A 107 -12.11 -0.20 -2.02
CA PHE A 107 -10.88 -0.85 -2.51
C PHE A 107 -9.98 -1.34 -1.37
N ILE A 108 -9.76 -0.50 -0.36
CA ILE A 108 -8.92 -0.86 0.80
C ILE A 108 -9.51 -2.06 1.53
N ILE A 109 -10.82 -2.06 1.79
CA ILE A 109 -11.48 -3.15 2.50
C ILE A 109 -11.56 -4.42 1.63
N ALA A 110 -11.76 -4.27 0.31
CA ALA A 110 -11.81 -5.38 -0.64
C ALA A 110 -10.44 -6.03 -0.90
N PHE A 111 -9.33 -5.38 -0.53
CA PHE A 111 -7.98 -5.79 -0.93
C PHE A 111 -7.65 -7.26 -0.61
N PRO A 112 -7.98 -7.83 0.56
CA PRO A 112 -7.76 -9.26 0.83
C PRO A 112 -8.50 -10.17 -0.14
N TYR A 113 -9.72 -9.80 -0.55
CA TYR A 113 -10.50 -10.57 -1.52
C TYR A 113 -9.92 -10.43 -2.93
N ILE A 114 -9.46 -9.24 -3.31
CA ILE A 114 -8.76 -9.01 -4.58
C ILE A 114 -7.51 -9.90 -4.65
N LEU A 115 -6.70 -9.93 -3.60
CA LEU A 115 -5.53 -10.82 -3.52
C LEU A 115 -5.91 -12.30 -3.62
N TYR A 116 -7.02 -12.70 -3.02
CA TYR A 116 -7.53 -14.07 -3.11
C TYR A 116 -7.93 -14.45 -4.55
N GLU A 117 -8.63 -13.57 -5.27
CA GLU A 117 -9.00 -13.80 -6.66
C GLU A 117 -7.75 -13.79 -7.57
N MET A 118 -6.80 -12.89 -7.36
CA MET A 118 -5.51 -12.88 -8.06
C MET A 118 -4.72 -14.16 -7.79
N TRP A 119 -4.69 -14.64 -6.55
CA TRP A 119 -4.02 -15.90 -6.23
C TRP A 119 -4.67 -17.08 -6.93
N LYS A 120 -5.99 -17.16 -6.98
CA LYS A 120 -6.70 -18.21 -7.72
C LYS A 120 -6.30 -18.25 -9.19
N PHE A 121 -6.18 -17.07 -9.80
CA PHE A 121 -5.77 -16.95 -11.20
C PHE A 121 -4.31 -17.40 -11.41
N ILE A 122 -3.38 -17.08 -10.51
CA ILE A 122 -1.95 -17.43 -10.62
C ILE A 122 -1.71 -18.90 -10.22
N SER A 123 -2.51 -19.43 -9.32
CA SER A 123 -2.35 -20.74 -8.69
C SER A 123 -2.28 -21.94 -9.65
N PRO A 124 -3.03 -22.01 -10.78
CA PRO A 124 -2.91 -23.11 -11.74
C PRO A 124 -1.50 -23.29 -12.33
N GLY A 125 -0.79 -22.18 -12.54
CA GLY A 125 0.60 -22.19 -13.02
C GLY A 125 1.67 -22.60 -11.99
N LEU A 126 1.27 -22.82 -10.71
CA LEU A 126 2.18 -23.21 -9.65
C LEU A 126 2.15 -24.73 -9.37
N LYS A 127 3.28 -25.29 -8.91
CA LYS A 127 3.38 -26.72 -8.54
C LYS A 127 2.44 -27.06 -7.37
N VAL A 128 1.90 -28.28 -7.35
CA VAL A 128 0.90 -28.76 -6.35
C VAL A 128 1.29 -28.50 -4.88
N LYS A 129 2.57 -28.65 -4.53
CA LYS A 129 3.10 -28.31 -3.17
C LYS A 129 3.05 -26.82 -2.85
N GLU A 130 2.92 -25.96 -3.82
CA GLU A 130 2.93 -24.50 -3.67
C GLU A 130 1.52 -23.95 -3.49
N ARG A 131 0.51 -24.64 -4.03
CA ARG A 131 -0.91 -24.35 -3.81
C ARG A 131 -1.31 -24.38 -2.34
N SER A 132 -0.73 -25.26 -1.53
CA SER A 132 -1.05 -25.39 -0.10
C SER A 132 -0.62 -24.18 0.74
N SER A 133 0.26 -23.31 0.23
CA SER A 133 0.74 -22.11 0.91
C SER A 133 -0.10 -20.85 0.64
N ALA A 134 -1.19 -20.98 -0.12
CA ALA A 134 -2.06 -19.87 -0.53
C ALA A 134 -2.59 -19.03 0.64
N LYS A 135 -3.14 -19.69 1.67
CA LYS A 135 -3.74 -19.00 2.83
C LYS A 135 -2.72 -18.13 3.57
N GLY A 136 -1.50 -18.65 3.79
CA GLY A 136 -0.44 -17.88 4.45
C GLY A 136 0.04 -16.70 3.61
N PHE A 137 0.11 -16.86 2.28
CA PHE A 137 0.49 -15.79 1.37
C PHE A 137 -0.53 -14.63 1.40
N ILE A 138 -1.82 -14.92 1.24
CA ILE A 138 -2.88 -13.92 1.21
C ILE A 138 -2.96 -13.19 2.56
N LEU A 139 -2.85 -13.91 3.67
CA LEU A 139 -2.87 -13.31 5.00
C LEU A 139 -1.71 -12.33 5.20
N ILE A 140 -0.47 -12.74 4.86
CA ILE A 140 0.72 -11.89 5.03
C ILE A 140 0.64 -10.67 4.10
N ALA A 141 0.24 -10.85 2.84
CA ALA A 141 0.06 -9.76 1.90
C ALA A 141 -1.01 -8.77 2.42
N SER A 142 -2.20 -9.24 2.76
CA SER A 142 -3.25 -8.37 3.31
C SER A 142 -2.79 -7.60 4.56
N LEU A 143 -2.04 -8.25 5.44
CA LEU A 143 -1.51 -7.61 6.65
C LEU A 143 -0.48 -6.53 6.31
N LEU A 144 0.44 -6.79 5.37
CA LEU A 144 1.41 -5.79 4.91
C LEU A 144 0.70 -4.60 4.27
N PHE A 145 -0.30 -4.84 3.43
CA PHE A 145 -1.09 -3.79 2.83
C PHE A 145 -1.76 -2.90 3.88
N PHE A 146 -2.44 -3.50 4.87
CA PHE A 146 -3.09 -2.72 5.93
C PHE A 146 -2.08 -1.96 6.79
N ILE A 147 -0.92 -2.53 7.09
CA ILE A 147 0.18 -1.79 7.77
C ILE A 147 0.62 -0.61 6.90
N GLY A 148 0.74 -0.80 5.58
CA GLY A 148 1.06 0.28 4.64
C GLY A 148 -0.02 1.37 4.60
N VAL A 149 -1.30 0.98 4.59
CA VAL A 149 -2.45 1.90 4.69
C VAL A 149 -2.40 2.71 5.98
N LEU A 150 -2.16 2.07 7.13
CA LEU A 150 -2.01 2.75 8.41
C LEU A 150 -0.79 3.67 8.44
N PHE A 151 0.33 3.26 7.86
CA PHE A 151 1.50 4.11 7.72
C PHE A 151 1.21 5.33 6.84
N GLY A 152 0.53 5.14 5.72
CA GLY A 152 0.07 6.24 4.86
C GLY A 152 -0.85 7.21 5.58
N TYR A 153 -1.76 6.70 6.40
CA TYR A 153 -2.73 7.50 7.14
C TYR A 153 -2.13 8.21 8.36
N TYR A 154 -1.35 7.51 9.18
CA TYR A 154 -0.81 8.07 10.43
C TYR A 154 0.53 8.78 10.27
N VAL A 155 1.30 8.51 9.22
CA VAL A 155 2.62 9.13 9.03
C VAL A 155 2.64 10.04 7.81
N VAL A 156 2.39 9.49 6.62
CA VAL A 156 2.55 10.26 5.37
C VAL A 156 1.54 11.40 5.27
N THR A 157 0.28 11.13 5.54
CA THR A 157 -0.82 12.11 5.44
C THR A 157 -0.62 13.31 6.36
N PRO A 158 -0.42 13.18 7.70
CA PRO A 158 -0.27 14.33 8.58
C PRO A 158 0.99 15.13 8.30
N LEU A 159 2.11 14.50 7.96
CA LEU A 159 3.32 15.22 7.56
C LEU A 159 3.09 16.05 6.30
N SER A 160 2.41 15.48 5.31
CA SER A 160 2.07 16.17 4.06
C SER A 160 1.10 17.34 4.28
N ILE A 161 0.07 17.14 5.10
CA ILE A 161 -0.92 18.19 5.44
C ILE A 161 -0.23 19.31 6.20
N ASN A 162 0.63 18.98 7.16
CA ASN A 162 1.34 19.97 7.94
C ASN A 162 2.26 20.83 7.06
N PHE A 163 3.13 20.19 6.25
CA PHE A 163 4.03 20.91 5.36
C PHE A 163 3.26 21.84 4.42
N LEU A 164 2.29 21.31 3.67
CA LEU A 164 1.52 22.10 2.72
C LEU A 164 0.64 23.17 3.39
N GLY A 165 0.12 22.86 4.58
CA GLY A 165 -0.74 23.76 5.34
C GLY A 165 0.00 24.95 5.95
N THR A 166 1.28 24.75 6.30
CA THR A 166 2.11 25.79 6.91
C THR A 166 3.03 26.52 5.92
N TYR A 167 3.27 25.93 4.73
CA TYR A 167 4.14 26.54 3.73
C TYR A 167 3.48 27.80 3.13
N GLN A 168 4.14 28.93 3.27
CA GLN A 168 3.72 30.21 2.70
C GLN A 168 4.88 30.86 1.95
N VAL A 169 4.60 31.32 0.75
CA VAL A 169 5.58 32.08 -0.07
C VAL A 169 5.67 33.52 0.44
N SER A 170 4.57 34.07 0.97
CA SER A 170 4.46 35.43 1.51
C SER A 170 3.33 35.47 2.54
N GLY A 171 3.45 36.36 3.55
CA GLY A 171 2.39 36.62 4.51
C GLY A 171 1.12 37.24 3.91
N GLU A 172 1.18 37.73 2.67
CA GLU A 172 0.03 38.23 1.92
C GLU A 172 -0.88 37.09 1.41
N VAL A 173 -0.41 35.83 1.37
CA VAL A 173 -1.13 34.70 0.82
C VAL A 173 -1.65 33.80 1.91
N HIS A 174 -2.97 33.70 2.03
CA HIS A 174 -3.62 32.75 2.92
C HIS A 174 -3.84 31.41 2.25
N ASN A 175 -3.60 30.32 2.98
CA ASN A 175 -3.78 28.95 2.49
C ASN A 175 -5.26 28.53 2.61
N ASP A 176 -5.97 28.59 1.49
CA ASP A 176 -7.33 28.06 1.35
C ASP A 176 -7.32 26.90 0.36
N PHE A 177 -7.45 25.67 0.86
CA PHE A 177 -7.37 24.47 0.04
C PHE A 177 -8.75 24.03 -0.48
N ASP A 178 -8.77 23.58 -1.74
CA ASP A 178 -9.96 22.91 -2.27
C ASP A 178 -10.13 21.53 -1.63
N LEU A 179 -11.38 21.19 -1.31
CA LEU A 179 -11.76 19.90 -0.71
C LEU A 179 -11.26 18.71 -1.53
N SER A 180 -11.32 18.80 -2.85
CA SER A 180 -10.89 17.73 -3.75
C SER A 180 -9.38 17.51 -3.70
N SER A 181 -8.59 18.58 -3.57
CA SER A 181 -7.14 18.51 -3.41
C SER A 181 -6.76 17.87 -2.08
N TYR A 182 -7.38 18.30 -0.98
CA TYR A 182 -7.14 17.72 0.34
C TYR A 182 -7.45 16.22 0.38
N ILE A 183 -8.63 15.81 -0.11
CA ILE A 183 -9.02 14.41 -0.13
C ILE A 183 -8.14 13.58 -1.08
N SER A 184 -7.72 14.14 -2.22
CA SER A 184 -6.80 13.47 -3.14
C SER A 184 -5.46 13.19 -2.49
N LEU A 185 -4.92 14.13 -1.71
CA LEU A 185 -3.69 13.95 -0.95
C LEU A 185 -3.82 12.78 0.04
N VAL A 186 -4.89 12.77 0.85
CA VAL A 186 -5.13 11.69 1.84
C VAL A 186 -5.24 10.34 1.14
N ARG A 187 -6.06 10.23 0.09
CA ARG A 187 -6.27 8.99 -0.67
C ARG A 187 -4.98 8.50 -1.33
N ALA A 188 -4.25 9.40 -1.98
CA ALA A 188 -3.00 9.06 -2.66
C ALA A 188 -1.95 8.54 -1.67
N SER A 189 -1.77 9.21 -0.53
CA SER A 189 -0.84 8.81 0.52
C SER A 189 -1.16 7.42 1.06
N VAL A 190 -2.43 7.15 1.34
CA VAL A 190 -2.89 5.88 1.92
C VAL A 190 -2.75 4.73 0.92
N ILE A 191 -3.23 4.90 -0.32
CA ILE A 191 -3.15 3.86 -1.35
C ILE A 191 -1.70 3.58 -1.76
N ALA A 192 -0.93 4.63 -2.03
CA ALA A 192 0.45 4.48 -2.47
C ALA A 192 1.30 3.77 -1.39
N SER A 193 1.14 4.16 -0.12
CA SER A 193 1.83 3.49 0.99
C SER A 193 1.39 2.02 1.11
N GLY A 194 0.09 1.73 1.02
CA GLY A 194 -0.43 0.36 1.03
C GLY A 194 0.22 -0.51 -0.05
N LEU A 195 0.27 -0.02 -1.29
CA LEU A 195 0.86 -0.74 -2.41
C LEU A 195 2.40 -0.89 -2.29
N ILE A 196 3.09 0.11 -1.77
CA ILE A 196 4.54 0.04 -1.56
C ILE A 196 4.90 -1.01 -0.50
N PHE A 197 4.08 -1.16 0.52
CA PHE A 197 4.30 -2.19 1.53
C PHE A 197 4.15 -3.62 0.99
N GLU A 198 3.60 -3.80 -0.21
CA GLU A 198 3.58 -5.09 -0.94
C GLU A 198 4.94 -5.45 -1.60
N LEU A 199 5.94 -4.56 -1.58
CA LEU A 199 7.26 -4.84 -2.16
C LEU A 199 7.86 -6.19 -1.73
N PRO A 200 7.83 -6.61 -0.44
CA PRO A 200 8.37 -7.90 -0.02
C PRO A 200 7.65 -9.08 -0.69
N ILE A 201 6.35 -8.97 -0.88
CA ILE A 201 5.52 -9.99 -1.53
C ILE A 201 5.79 -10.04 -3.03
N LEU A 202 5.91 -8.90 -3.67
CA LEU A 202 6.27 -8.80 -5.08
C LEU A 202 7.63 -9.48 -5.33
N ILE A 203 8.64 -9.16 -4.52
CA ILE A 203 9.98 -9.77 -4.62
C ILE A 203 9.95 -11.26 -4.31
N TYR A 204 9.12 -11.72 -3.36
CA TYR A 204 8.90 -13.14 -3.11
C TYR A 204 8.41 -13.87 -4.35
N ILE A 205 7.39 -13.35 -5.04
CA ILE A 205 6.85 -13.93 -6.27
C ILE A 205 7.92 -13.94 -7.37
N LEU A 206 8.55 -12.79 -7.64
CA LEU A 206 9.58 -12.67 -8.68
C LEU A 206 10.79 -13.59 -8.45
N THR A 207 11.17 -13.80 -7.18
CA THR A 207 12.23 -14.76 -6.83
C THR A 207 11.76 -16.19 -7.05
N LYS A 208 10.51 -16.49 -6.76
CA LYS A 208 9.95 -17.83 -6.88
C LYS A 208 9.86 -18.30 -8.34
N ILE A 209 9.51 -17.39 -9.25
CA ILE A 209 9.50 -17.65 -10.70
C ILE A 209 10.89 -17.53 -11.35
N GLY A 210 11.93 -17.14 -10.59
CA GLY A 210 13.31 -17.08 -11.07
C GLY A 210 13.72 -15.81 -11.81
N VAL A 211 12.85 -14.77 -11.82
CA VAL A 211 13.15 -13.48 -12.47
C VAL A 211 14.15 -12.65 -11.66
N VAL A 212 14.07 -12.73 -10.33
CA VAL A 212 14.92 -11.96 -9.41
C VAL A 212 15.70 -12.90 -8.50
N SER A 213 16.97 -12.60 -8.26
CA SER A 213 17.82 -13.32 -7.32
C SER A 213 18.33 -12.42 -6.20
N PRO A 214 18.72 -12.97 -5.02
CA PRO A 214 19.27 -12.18 -3.92
C PRO A 214 20.56 -11.44 -4.32
N GLU A 215 21.34 -11.99 -5.26
CA GLU A 215 22.58 -11.41 -5.78
C GLU A 215 22.29 -10.14 -6.58
N ILE A 216 21.24 -10.18 -7.44
CA ILE A 216 20.76 -9.03 -8.22
C ILE A 216 20.30 -7.93 -7.25
N LEU A 217 19.44 -8.26 -6.28
CA LEU A 217 18.93 -7.29 -5.31
C LEU A 217 20.07 -6.61 -4.53
N LYS A 218 21.08 -7.38 -4.11
CA LYS A 218 22.26 -6.83 -3.42
C LYS A 218 23.10 -5.93 -4.31
N LYS A 219 23.32 -6.33 -5.57
CA LYS A 219 24.10 -5.56 -6.54
C LYS A 219 23.50 -4.18 -6.80
N TYR A 220 22.15 -4.12 -6.88
CA TYR A 220 21.43 -2.90 -7.20
C TYR A 220 20.95 -2.10 -5.97
N ARG A 221 21.44 -2.39 -4.75
CA ARG A 221 21.06 -1.67 -3.52
C ARG A 221 21.13 -0.14 -3.64
N LYS A 222 22.24 0.38 -4.19
CA LYS A 222 22.43 1.83 -4.34
C LYS A 222 21.38 2.44 -5.28
N ILE A 223 21.07 1.75 -6.36
CA ILE A 223 20.03 2.17 -7.31
C ILE A 223 18.64 2.08 -6.65
N SER A 224 18.37 1.02 -5.91
CA SER A 224 17.11 0.87 -5.17
C SER A 224 16.90 1.97 -4.13
N LEU A 225 17.95 2.43 -3.45
CA LEU A 225 17.87 3.59 -2.56
C LEU A 225 17.43 4.85 -3.32
N VAL A 226 18.02 5.11 -4.48
CA VAL A 226 17.62 6.26 -5.32
C VAL A 226 16.16 6.12 -5.76
N ILE A 227 15.75 4.93 -6.20
CA ILE A 227 14.35 4.66 -6.58
C ILE A 227 13.40 4.88 -5.40
N VAL A 228 13.76 4.43 -4.20
CA VAL A 228 12.96 4.64 -2.98
C VAL A 228 12.83 6.13 -2.67
N LEU A 229 13.91 6.91 -2.78
CA LEU A 229 13.86 8.35 -2.58
C LEU A 229 12.97 9.04 -3.63
N ILE A 230 13.01 8.61 -4.88
CA ILE A 230 12.11 9.13 -5.93
C ILE A 230 10.66 8.75 -5.61
N LEU A 231 10.38 7.51 -5.23
CA LEU A 231 9.04 7.07 -4.87
C LEU A 231 8.49 7.84 -3.65
N SER A 232 9.31 8.03 -2.61
CA SER A 232 8.90 8.84 -1.47
C SER A 232 8.63 10.29 -1.85
N ALA A 233 9.43 10.90 -2.72
CA ALA A 233 9.21 12.26 -3.22
C ALA A 233 7.94 12.42 -4.08
N ILE A 234 7.47 11.35 -4.73
CA ILE A 234 6.20 11.37 -5.47
C ILE A 234 5.00 11.31 -4.51
N ILE A 235 5.16 10.60 -3.38
CA ILE A 235 4.06 10.39 -2.42
C ILE A 235 3.97 11.55 -1.43
N THR A 236 5.11 12.10 -1.03
CA THR A 236 5.19 13.23 -0.09
C THR A 236 5.37 14.56 -0.84
N PRO A 237 4.94 15.67 -0.27
CA PRO A 237 5.33 17.00 -0.73
C PRO A 237 6.86 17.15 -0.77
N PRO A 238 7.40 18.15 -1.49
CA PRO A 238 8.83 18.39 -1.63
C PRO A 238 9.46 18.93 -0.33
N ASP A 239 9.34 18.19 0.76
CA ASP A 239 9.93 18.44 2.07
C ASP A 239 10.93 17.35 2.43
N ILE A 240 12.17 17.75 2.72
CA ILE A 240 13.28 16.84 3.02
C ILE A 240 12.99 16.01 4.27
N ALA A 241 12.41 16.60 5.33
CA ALA A 241 12.14 15.90 6.56
C ALA A 241 11.10 14.79 6.37
N SER A 242 9.95 15.13 5.77
CA SER A 242 8.90 14.16 5.46
C SER A 242 9.38 13.07 4.49
N GLN A 243 10.16 13.44 3.47
CA GLN A 243 10.73 12.49 2.51
C GLN A 243 11.66 11.48 3.20
N VAL A 244 12.55 11.92 4.09
CA VAL A 244 13.43 11.02 4.86
C VAL A 244 12.63 10.10 5.77
N ILE A 245 11.66 10.63 6.53
CA ILE A 245 10.81 9.84 7.43
C ILE A 245 10.07 8.73 6.66
N VAL A 246 9.55 9.05 5.48
CA VAL A 246 8.80 8.08 4.65
C VAL A 246 9.74 7.09 3.96
N SER A 247 10.94 7.49 3.56
CA SER A 247 11.88 6.60 2.88
C SER A 247 12.45 5.50 3.77
N VAL A 248 12.66 5.77 5.07
CA VAL A 248 13.25 4.80 6.02
C VAL A 248 12.48 3.47 6.09
N PRO A 249 11.16 3.44 6.33
CA PRO A 249 10.41 2.18 6.30
C PRO A 249 10.48 1.44 4.97
N ILE A 250 10.47 2.16 3.84
CA ILE A 250 10.54 1.56 2.51
C ILE A 250 11.91 0.90 2.29
N ILE A 251 13.00 1.53 2.76
CA ILE A 251 14.35 0.93 2.74
C ILE A 251 14.39 -0.33 3.59
N VAL A 252 13.79 -0.31 4.77
CA VAL A 252 13.71 -1.49 5.65
C VAL A 252 12.94 -2.62 4.96
N LEU A 253 11.81 -2.33 4.30
CA LEU A 253 11.06 -3.31 3.53
C LEU A 253 11.87 -3.90 2.37
N TYR A 254 12.69 -3.08 1.70
CA TYR A 254 13.58 -3.56 0.66
C TYR A 254 14.64 -4.53 1.22
N GLU A 255 15.27 -4.21 2.35
CA GLU A 255 16.23 -5.12 3.01
C GLU A 255 15.56 -6.43 3.46
N ILE A 256 14.37 -6.35 4.05
CA ILE A 256 13.57 -7.55 4.39
C ILE A 256 13.31 -8.39 3.13
N SER A 257 13.03 -7.76 1.99
CA SER A 257 12.81 -8.44 0.72
C SER A 257 14.03 -9.23 0.24
N ILE A 258 15.25 -8.72 0.47
CA ILE A 258 16.49 -9.47 0.18
C ILE A 258 16.60 -10.73 1.06
N TYR A 259 16.23 -10.65 2.35
CA TYR A 259 16.22 -11.81 3.25
C TYR A 259 15.17 -12.84 2.81
N ILE A 260 13.98 -12.40 2.42
CA ILE A 260 12.91 -13.25 1.90
C ILE A 260 13.40 -13.98 0.64
N SER A 261 13.99 -13.26 -0.33
CA SER A 261 14.54 -13.83 -1.56
C SER A 261 15.58 -14.93 -1.26
N LYS A 262 16.50 -14.68 -0.31
CA LYS A 262 17.48 -15.70 0.13
C LYS A 262 16.81 -16.94 0.72
N ALA A 263 15.78 -16.76 1.55
CA ALA A 263 15.05 -17.86 2.17
C ALA A 263 14.35 -18.72 1.11
N VAL A 264 13.73 -18.10 0.11
CA VAL A 264 13.09 -18.79 -1.03
C VAL A 264 14.09 -19.67 -1.78
N ILE A 265 15.23 -19.11 -2.20
CA ILE A 265 16.24 -19.86 -2.97
C ILE A 265 16.84 -20.99 -2.12
N ARG A 266 17.11 -20.76 -0.84
CA ARG A 266 17.58 -21.83 0.07
C ARG A 266 16.57 -22.98 0.17
N LYS A 267 15.29 -22.67 0.26
CA LYS A 267 14.21 -23.67 0.30
C LYS A 267 14.14 -24.46 -1.00
N GLN A 268 14.22 -23.80 -2.16
CA GLN A 268 14.24 -24.45 -3.46
C GLN A 268 15.44 -25.40 -3.62
N LYS A 269 16.66 -24.94 -3.28
CA LYS A 269 17.88 -25.78 -3.32
C LYS A 269 17.79 -27.02 -2.41
N ARG A 270 17.20 -26.87 -1.20
CA ARG A 270 16.98 -28.02 -0.28
C ARG A 270 16.01 -29.05 -0.86
N LEU A 271 14.94 -28.60 -1.52
CA LEU A 271 13.96 -29.49 -2.14
C LEU A 271 14.57 -30.26 -3.32
N LEU A 272 15.36 -29.60 -4.16
CA LEU A 272 16.08 -30.25 -5.27
C LEU A 272 17.08 -31.32 -4.76
N LYS A 273 17.86 -31.00 -3.70
CA LYS A 273 18.77 -31.98 -3.08
C LYS A 273 18.04 -33.21 -2.51
N LYS A 274 16.86 -33.02 -1.90
CA LYS A 274 16.05 -34.14 -1.40
C LYS A 274 15.51 -35.01 -2.53
N GLN A 275 15.11 -34.42 -3.65
CA GLN A 275 14.64 -35.16 -4.84
C GLN A 275 15.77 -35.95 -5.50
N ALA A 276 16.99 -35.38 -5.57
CA ALA A 276 18.17 -36.09 -6.10
C ALA A 276 18.65 -37.24 -5.22
N LYS A 277 18.37 -37.18 -3.89
CA LYS A 277 18.74 -38.28 -2.96
C LYS A 277 17.72 -39.43 -2.95
N ASN A 278 16.50 -39.19 -3.44
CA ASN A 278 15.42 -40.18 -3.49
C ASN A 278 15.27 -40.83 -4.88
N LYS A 279 16.14 -40.48 -5.83
CA LYS A 279 16.38 -41.18 -7.10
C LYS A 279 17.61 -42.04 -7.00
#